data_b71fe4b898680dc2343169b5b24c9878
#
_entry.id   b71fe4b898680dc2343169b5b24c9878
#
_cell.length_a   1.000
_cell.length_b   1.000
_cell.length_c   1.000
_cell.angle_alpha   90.00
_cell.angle_beta   90.00
_cell.angle_gamma   90.00
#
_symmetry.space_group_name_H-M   'P 1'
#
loop_
_entity.id
_entity.type
_entity.pdbx_description
1 polymer ?
#
loop_
_entity_poly.entity_id
_entity_poly.type
_entity_poly.pdbx_seq_one_letter_code
_entity_poly.pdbx_strand_id
1 'polypeptide(L)'
;YRFDNGLNWKATLKYDHSRGAMVYQTPMSIIDLKSADNQGVYNYMYRDIDGQTKAYDGQYIQTRMSCLNAGKIDEALFTTELTKKFRTSTFRLGMNEWFYHIDYCSNTTMYDQSVPADGSYALRVWDANQRDSYFYDFNKNASEYYKGSENKLALYFTHDWDVTNKLNLYYGARLEWQSLNGENAAVKNAQGNYVGRFADYHLGATAADGTKITPADLSYNWLNYDFSVAATYKLTDNFGFTGDFTYIVQHPKFETFAPATLPNVNKISVPLGRAGIYYNNSWLSLTSLFSYISKTNNNATLNLQHGSEIKAAPMTYDIQTWGWTTDAVAHPFKGFDFHFLFTYQKPTYKKYETSITFNDGYVGNINATGNIVAEIPQILIELDPSYMITKDIKLWTSFRYFSKTYANINEAYYFNGHWETFGGVNWQVNNRLALGCTVVNFLNQTGAKGSIAGAELITKDEAKGIKNQIMTGSYLRPFTVEFTASLKL
;
A
#
# COMPACT_ATOMS: atom_id res chain seq x y z
N TYR A 1 -10.66 18.77 30.84
CA TYR A 1 -11.35 19.28 32.03
C TYR A 1 -12.49 18.36 32.42
N ARG A 2 -12.68 18.11 33.69
CA ARG A 2 -13.77 17.30 34.21
C ARG A 2 -14.70 18.18 35.03
N PHE A 3 -15.98 18.23 34.64
CA PHE A 3 -17.01 18.99 35.33
C PHE A 3 -17.63 18.19 36.47
N ASP A 4 -18.17 18.83 37.48
CA ASP A 4 -18.79 18.18 38.67
C ASP A 4 -20.00 17.31 38.29
N ASN A 5 -20.70 17.65 37.20
CA ASN A 5 -21.83 16.88 36.69
C ASN A 5 -21.42 15.61 35.90
N GLY A 6 -20.13 15.25 35.87
CA GLY A 6 -19.58 14.09 35.17
C GLY A 6 -19.41 14.29 33.66
N LEU A 7 -19.55 15.51 33.14
CA LEU A 7 -19.16 15.85 31.79
C LEU A 7 -17.63 16.00 31.73
N ASN A 8 -17.00 15.43 30.72
CA ASN A 8 -15.57 15.59 30.47
C ASN A 8 -15.37 16.32 29.15
N TRP A 9 -14.54 17.31 29.16
CA TRP A 9 -14.06 17.99 27.97
C TRP A 9 -12.58 17.73 27.75
N LYS A 10 -12.24 17.33 26.52
CA LYS A 10 -10.86 17.12 26.09
C LYS A 10 -10.65 17.94 24.83
N ALA A 11 -9.54 18.67 24.76
CA ALA A 11 -9.07 19.33 23.56
C ALA A 11 -7.60 18.97 23.33
N THR A 12 -7.23 18.80 22.08
CA THR A 12 -5.86 18.51 21.66
C THR A 12 -5.55 19.35 20.43
N LEU A 13 -4.43 20.03 20.45
CA LEU A 13 -3.85 20.70 19.32
C LEU A 13 -2.48 20.08 19.03
N LYS A 14 -2.26 19.69 17.77
CA LYS A 14 -0.96 19.22 17.29
C LYS A 14 -0.58 20.06 16.07
N TYR A 15 0.68 20.47 16.01
CA TYR A 15 1.27 21.02 14.80
C TYR A 15 2.54 20.22 14.48
N ASP A 16 2.72 19.94 13.20
CA ASP A 16 3.89 19.26 12.68
C ASP A 16 4.41 19.99 11.45
N HIS A 17 5.73 20.18 11.41
CA HIS A 17 6.43 20.69 10.24
C HIS A 17 7.50 19.69 9.85
N SER A 18 7.45 19.16 8.67
CA SER A 18 8.42 18.20 8.18
C SER A 18 8.98 18.55 6.81
N ARG A 19 10.24 18.22 6.60
CA ARG A 19 10.96 18.33 5.34
C ARG A 19 11.75 17.07 5.14
N GLY A 20 11.69 16.53 3.93
CA GLY A 20 12.43 15.33 3.61
C GLY A 20 12.69 15.18 2.14
N ALA A 21 13.73 14.42 1.84
CA ALA A 21 14.01 13.94 0.51
C ALA A 21 14.46 12.49 0.61
N MET A 22 14.08 11.68 -0.37
CA MET A 22 14.45 10.28 -0.46
C MET A 22 14.86 9.96 -1.89
N VAL A 23 15.98 9.27 -2.03
CA VAL A 23 16.38 8.65 -3.29
C VAL A 23 16.16 7.15 -3.16
N TYR A 24 15.44 6.57 -4.09
CA TYR A 24 15.28 5.12 -4.16
C TYR A 24 15.39 4.62 -5.60
N GLN A 25 15.68 3.34 -5.73
CA GLN A 25 15.80 2.67 -7.02
C GLN A 25 14.89 1.45 -7.05
N THR A 26 14.23 1.27 -8.20
CA THR A 26 13.37 0.13 -8.44
C THR A 26 13.80 -0.61 -9.71
N PRO A 27 13.90 -1.93 -9.69
CA PRO A 27 14.11 -2.71 -10.91
C PRO A 27 12.83 -2.64 -11.76
N MET A 28 13.03 -2.41 -13.06
CA MET A 28 11.98 -2.44 -14.07
C MET A 28 12.11 -3.72 -14.91
N SER A 29 11.92 -3.63 -16.21
CA SER A 29 12.01 -4.75 -17.13
C SER A 29 13.42 -5.33 -17.25
N ILE A 30 13.49 -6.61 -17.58
CA ILE A 30 14.71 -7.30 -18.03
C ILE A 30 14.60 -7.52 -19.54
N ILE A 31 15.68 -7.21 -20.26
CA ILE A 31 15.80 -7.42 -21.71
C ILE A 31 16.78 -8.56 -21.94
N ASP A 32 16.35 -9.60 -22.65
CA ASP A 32 17.24 -10.66 -23.17
C ASP A 32 17.76 -10.24 -24.54
N LEU A 33 19.03 -9.81 -24.61
CA LEU A 33 19.68 -9.36 -25.83
C LEU A 33 19.90 -10.46 -26.86
N LYS A 34 19.86 -11.73 -26.44
CA LYS A 34 20.05 -12.90 -27.29
C LYS A 34 18.73 -13.53 -27.76
N SER A 35 17.59 -12.98 -27.34
CA SER A 35 16.31 -13.40 -27.87
C SER A 35 16.20 -13.08 -29.37
N ALA A 36 15.38 -13.84 -30.10
CA ALA A 36 15.21 -13.65 -31.54
C ALA A 36 14.71 -12.22 -31.90
N ASP A 37 13.88 -11.65 -31.04
CA ASP A 37 13.29 -10.32 -31.23
C ASP A 37 14.27 -9.17 -30.95
N ASN A 38 15.31 -9.41 -30.14
CA ASN A 38 16.23 -8.37 -29.69
C ASN A 38 17.64 -8.48 -30.35
N GLN A 39 17.91 -9.60 -30.98
CA GLN A 39 19.23 -9.84 -31.61
C GLN A 39 19.50 -8.83 -32.73
N GLY A 40 20.56 -8.04 -32.57
CA GLY A 40 20.95 -7.00 -33.55
C GLY A 40 20.15 -5.69 -33.42
N VAL A 41 19.17 -5.59 -32.54
CA VAL A 41 18.38 -4.38 -32.30
C VAL A 41 19.13 -3.38 -31.43
N TYR A 42 19.85 -3.87 -30.42
CA TYR A 42 20.53 -3.06 -29.42
C TYR A 42 22.05 -3.13 -29.60
N ASN A 43 22.73 -2.01 -29.32
CA ASN A 43 24.18 -1.88 -29.31
C ASN A 43 24.66 -1.39 -27.94
N TYR A 44 24.65 -2.28 -26.95
CA TYR A 44 24.98 -1.92 -25.57
C TYR A 44 26.49 -1.80 -25.35
N MET A 45 26.89 -0.75 -24.67
CA MET A 45 28.23 -0.39 -24.30
C MET A 45 28.37 -0.20 -22.80
N TYR A 46 29.58 -0.28 -22.27
CA TYR A 46 29.92 0.06 -20.89
C TYR A 46 31.29 0.76 -20.84
N ARG A 47 31.60 1.41 -19.72
CA ARG A 47 32.93 1.89 -19.40
C ARG A 47 33.60 0.94 -18.42
N ASP A 48 34.83 0.54 -18.74
CA ASP A 48 35.65 -0.21 -17.81
C ASP A 48 36.30 0.69 -16.73
N ILE A 49 37.09 0.08 -15.85
CA ILE A 49 37.77 0.77 -14.75
C ILE A 49 38.76 1.83 -15.23
N ASP A 50 39.31 1.66 -16.42
CA ASP A 50 40.26 2.61 -17.04
C ASP A 50 39.54 3.70 -17.84
N GLY A 51 38.22 3.75 -17.83
CA GLY A 51 37.39 4.70 -18.54
C GLY A 51 37.23 4.41 -20.04
N GLN A 52 37.70 3.23 -20.51
CA GLN A 52 37.56 2.82 -21.91
C GLN A 52 36.14 2.33 -22.19
N THR A 53 35.56 2.78 -23.30
CA THR A 53 34.27 2.31 -23.78
C THR A 53 34.42 0.97 -24.50
N LYS A 54 33.68 -0.04 -24.05
CA LYS A 54 33.69 -1.41 -24.59
C LYS A 54 32.29 -1.87 -24.91
N ALA A 55 32.16 -2.75 -25.90
CA ALA A 55 30.90 -3.41 -26.21
C ALA A 55 30.49 -4.37 -25.05
N TYR A 56 29.21 -4.37 -24.68
CA TYR A 56 28.65 -5.29 -23.72
C TYR A 56 28.16 -6.54 -24.46
N ASP A 57 28.69 -7.70 -24.10
CA ASP A 57 28.40 -9.00 -24.70
C ASP A 57 27.54 -9.93 -23.82
N GLY A 58 27.10 -9.43 -22.66
CA GLY A 58 26.23 -10.16 -21.75
C GLY A 58 24.85 -10.41 -22.36
N GLN A 59 24.15 -11.40 -21.79
CA GLN A 59 22.82 -11.79 -22.27
C GLN A 59 21.71 -10.87 -21.80
N TYR A 60 21.77 -10.41 -20.55
CA TYR A 60 20.66 -9.72 -19.92
C TYR A 60 21.03 -8.30 -19.49
N ILE A 61 20.09 -7.40 -19.67
CA ILE A 61 20.13 -6.05 -19.12
C ILE A 61 18.88 -5.85 -18.27
N GLN A 62 19.02 -5.10 -17.20
CA GLN A 62 17.90 -4.64 -16.40
C GLN A 62 17.80 -3.13 -16.46
N THR A 63 16.67 -2.62 -16.92
CA THR A 63 16.32 -1.22 -16.76
C THR A 63 15.99 -0.95 -15.29
N ARG A 64 16.55 0.11 -14.74
CA ARG A 64 16.29 0.60 -13.39
C ARG A 64 15.73 2.00 -13.44
N MET A 65 14.76 2.26 -12.58
CA MET A 65 14.23 3.59 -12.33
C MET A 65 14.82 4.12 -11.03
N SER A 66 15.41 5.30 -11.06
CA SER A 66 15.79 6.05 -9.87
C SER A 66 14.83 7.21 -9.67
N CYS A 67 14.33 7.37 -8.46
CA CYS A 67 13.42 8.42 -8.09
C CYS A 67 14.03 9.29 -6.99
N LEU A 68 13.95 10.60 -7.15
CA LEU A 68 14.19 11.58 -6.10
C LEU A 68 12.85 12.19 -5.69
N ASN A 69 12.39 11.84 -4.52
CA ASN A 69 11.19 12.41 -3.93
C ASN A 69 11.58 13.47 -2.92
N ALA A 70 11.02 14.65 -3.02
CA ALA A 70 11.25 15.73 -2.07
C ALA A 70 9.92 16.38 -1.68
N GLY A 71 9.76 16.70 -0.40
CA GLY A 71 8.55 17.30 0.10
C GLY A 71 8.74 18.16 1.35
N LYS A 72 7.83 19.10 1.50
CA LYS A 72 7.62 19.89 2.72
C LYS A 72 6.17 19.74 3.10
N ILE A 73 5.92 19.53 4.37
CA ILE A 73 4.58 19.35 4.92
C ILE A 73 4.44 20.25 6.14
N ASP A 74 3.34 20.97 6.19
CA ASP A 74 2.83 21.67 7.36
C ASP A 74 1.46 21.10 7.70
N GLU A 75 1.32 20.55 8.90
CA GLU A 75 0.09 19.90 9.36
C GLU A 75 -0.34 20.48 10.70
N ALA A 76 -1.62 20.81 10.83
CA ALA A 76 -2.24 21.19 12.08
C ALA A 76 -3.49 20.33 12.32
N LEU A 77 -3.60 19.75 13.50
CA LEU A 77 -4.74 18.95 13.92
C LEU A 77 -5.31 19.54 15.21
N PHE A 78 -6.57 19.92 15.17
CA PHE A 78 -7.35 20.28 16.34
C PHE A 78 -8.46 19.27 16.56
N THR A 79 -8.57 18.76 17.77
CA THR A 79 -9.66 17.87 18.17
C THR A 79 -10.24 18.34 19.48
N THR A 80 -11.56 18.42 19.57
CA THR A 80 -12.26 18.66 20.82
C THR A 80 -13.41 17.70 20.98
N GLU A 81 -13.58 17.18 22.18
CA GLU A 81 -14.58 16.15 22.50
C GLU A 81 -15.22 16.42 23.86
N LEU A 82 -16.52 16.33 23.90
CA LEU A 82 -17.34 16.27 25.10
C LEU A 82 -17.81 14.83 25.33
N THR A 83 -17.50 14.27 26.47
CA THR A 83 -17.92 12.92 26.86
C THR A 83 -18.80 12.99 28.11
N LYS A 84 -19.98 12.37 28.05
CA LYS A 84 -20.88 12.19 29.17
C LYS A 84 -21.11 10.72 29.43
N LYS A 85 -20.80 10.27 30.66
CA LYS A 85 -21.10 8.92 31.12
C LYS A 85 -22.42 8.96 31.91
N PHE A 86 -23.33 8.06 31.53
CA PHE A 86 -24.55 7.74 32.23
C PHE A 86 -24.42 6.35 32.90
N ARG A 87 -25.41 5.90 33.64
CA ARG A 87 -25.34 4.61 34.30
C ARG A 87 -25.17 3.42 33.35
N THR A 88 -25.82 3.47 32.20
CA THR A 88 -25.84 2.40 31.20
C THR A 88 -25.32 2.81 29.85
N SER A 89 -24.77 4.03 29.73
CA SER A 89 -24.28 4.47 28.42
C SER A 89 -23.18 5.54 28.52
N THR A 90 -22.47 5.70 27.45
CA THR A 90 -21.48 6.76 27.25
C THR A 90 -21.76 7.47 25.92
N PHE A 91 -22.04 8.76 25.99
CA PHE A 91 -22.23 9.58 24.80
C PHE A 91 -21.00 10.48 24.60
N ARG A 92 -20.58 10.61 23.34
CA ARG A 92 -19.49 11.51 22.92
C ARG A 92 -19.98 12.37 21.78
N LEU A 93 -19.64 13.66 21.83
CA LEU A 93 -19.82 14.62 20.75
C LEU A 93 -18.48 15.31 20.53
N GLY A 94 -18.01 15.33 19.30
CA GLY A 94 -16.71 15.90 19.00
C GLY A 94 -16.66 16.65 17.70
N MET A 95 -15.65 17.48 17.61
CA MET A 95 -15.24 18.18 16.40
C MET A 95 -13.75 17.90 16.15
N ASN A 96 -13.42 17.73 14.89
CA ASN A 96 -12.04 17.55 14.45
C ASN A 96 -11.80 18.47 13.25
N GLU A 97 -10.72 19.22 13.28
CA GLU A 97 -10.24 20.00 12.16
C GLU A 97 -8.81 19.56 11.84
N TRP A 98 -8.57 19.24 10.60
CA TRP A 98 -7.26 18.85 10.08
C TRP A 98 -6.92 19.75 8.91
N PHE A 99 -5.86 20.52 9.05
CA PHE A 99 -5.27 21.32 8.00
C PHE A 99 -3.95 20.68 7.57
N TYR A 100 -3.76 20.57 6.26
CA TYR A 100 -2.59 19.98 5.65
C TYR A 100 -2.15 20.85 4.47
N HIS A 101 -0.89 21.26 4.48
CA HIS A 101 -0.26 21.94 3.35
C HIS A 101 0.94 21.12 2.91
N ILE A 102 1.08 20.92 1.61
CA ILE A 102 2.18 20.16 1.02
C ILE A 102 2.74 20.86 -0.19
N ASP A 103 4.07 20.74 -0.37
CA ASP A 103 4.81 21.06 -1.58
C ASP A 103 5.67 19.82 -1.88
N TYR A 104 5.27 19.04 -2.88
CA TYR A 104 5.87 17.74 -3.19
C TYR A 104 6.24 17.63 -4.66
N CYS A 105 7.42 17.08 -4.93
CA CYS A 105 7.79 16.65 -6.26
C CYS A 105 8.52 15.30 -6.23
N SER A 106 8.36 14.55 -7.31
CA SER A 106 9.12 13.35 -7.61
C SER A 106 9.73 13.48 -8.98
N ASN A 107 11.04 13.38 -9.05
CA ASN A 107 11.79 13.36 -10.30
C ASN A 107 12.30 11.94 -10.53
N THR A 108 12.15 11.45 -11.76
CA THR A 108 12.60 10.11 -12.12
C THR A 108 13.61 10.16 -13.24
N THR A 109 14.54 9.23 -13.21
CA THR A 109 15.43 8.92 -14.35
C THR A 109 15.54 7.42 -14.50
N MET A 110 15.74 6.96 -15.72
CA MET A 110 15.95 5.54 -16.02
C MET A 110 17.36 5.31 -16.51
N TYR A 111 17.89 4.14 -16.21
CA TYR A 111 19.17 3.70 -16.72
C TYR A 111 19.22 2.18 -16.81
N ASP A 112 20.14 1.67 -17.61
CA ASP A 112 20.33 0.24 -17.77
C ASP A 112 21.57 -0.26 -17.06
N GLN A 113 21.49 -1.47 -16.52
CA GLN A 113 22.62 -2.17 -15.91
C GLN A 113 22.70 -3.62 -16.41
N SER A 114 23.90 -4.16 -16.39
CA SER A 114 24.11 -5.58 -16.66
C SER A 114 23.47 -6.46 -15.58
N VAL A 115 23.10 -7.68 -15.95
CA VAL A 115 22.67 -8.75 -15.03
C VAL A 115 23.69 -9.89 -15.11
N PRO A 116 24.76 -9.85 -14.31
CA PRO A 116 25.79 -10.87 -14.34
C PRO A 116 25.30 -12.16 -13.69
N ALA A 117 25.42 -13.29 -14.40
CA ALA A 117 24.97 -14.61 -13.94
C ALA A 117 25.85 -15.17 -12.80
N ASP A 118 27.07 -14.70 -12.67
CA ASP A 118 28.04 -15.14 -11.66
C ASP A 118 27.98 -14.35 -10.34
N GLY A 119 27.02 -13.41 -10.24
CA GLY A 119 26.88 -12.57 -9.06
C GLY A 119 27.93 -11.47 -8.92
N SER A 120 28.73 -11.22 -9.97
CA SER A 120 29.67 -10.09 -10.02
C SER A 120 28.94 -8.73 -9.98
N TYR A 121 29.72 -7.65 -9.89
CA TYR A 121 29.13 -6.31 -9.83
C TYR A 121 28.40 -5.97 -11.13
N ALA A 122 27.18 -5.44 -10.99
CA ALA A 122 26.43 -4.94 -12.12
C ALA A 122 27.13 -3.70 -12.71
N LEU A 123 27.37 -3.75 -14.01
CA LEU A 123 27.94 -2.65 -14.76
C LEU A 123 26.82 -1.72 -15.24
N ARG A 124 27.05 -0.43 -15.22
CA ARG A 124 26.18 0.48 -15.92
C ARG A 124 26.43 0.32 -17.42
N VAL A 125 25.35 0.11 -18.17
CA VAL A 125 25.38 -0.05 -19.62
C VAL A 125 24.46 0.98 -20.28
N TRP A 126 24.65 1.24 -21.56
CA TRP A 126 23.78 2.10 -22.37
C TRP A 126 23.77 1.61 -23.81
N ASP A 127 22.63 1.78 -24.47
CA ASP A 127 22.53 1.55 -25.90
C ASP A 127 23.19 2.71 -26.65
N ALA A 128 24.23 2.43 -27.45
CA ALA A 128 24.94 3.45 -28.25
C ALA A 128 24.02 4.13 -29.28
N ASN A 129 22.90 3.53 -29.65
CA ASN A 129 21.88 4.11 -30.50
C ASN A 129 21.01 5.14 -29.77
N GLN A 130 21.02 5.13 -28.43
CA GLN A 130 20.23 6.02 -27.55
C GLN A 130 21.19 6.81 -26.65
N ARG A 131 21.74 7.92 -27.15
CA ARG A 131 22.84 8.66 -26.51
C ARG A 131 22.55 9.19 -25.10
N ASP A 132 21.27 9.37 -24.72
CA ASP A 132 20.88 10.01 -23.45
C ASP A 132 20.72 9.03 -22.27
N SER A 133 20.80 7.73 -22.50
CA SER A 133 20.54 6.70 -21.47
C SER A 133 21.68 6.51 -20.45
N TYR A 134 22.84 7.15 -20.66
CA TYR A 134 23.99 6.98 -19.76
C TYR A 134 24.02 7.92 -18.55
N PHE A 135 23.46 9.11 -18.66
CA PHE A 135 23.57 10.13 -17.63
C PHE A 135 22.33 10.20 -16.74
N TYR A 136 22.55 10.25 -15.42
CA TYR A 136 21.51 10.60 -14.47
C TYR A 136 21.18 12.08 -14.56
N ASP A 137 19.96 12.40 -14.87
CA ASP A 137 19.47 13.75 -14.76
C ASP A 137 18.05 13.76 -14.19
N PHE A 138 17.97 13.87 -12.88
CA PHE A 138 16.69 14.00 -12.18
C PHE A 138 15.93 15.26 -12.55
N ASN A 139 16.56 16.22 -13.21
CA ASN A 139 15.89 17.45 -13.61
C ASN A 139 15.14 17.29 -14.95
N LYS A 140 15.43 16.27 -15.73
CA LYS A 140 14.81 16.06 -17.04
C LYS A 140 13.43 15.42 -17.00
N ASN A 141 13.07 14.71 -15.92
CA ASN A 141 11.86 13.89 -15.87
C ASN A 141 11.12 14.09 -14.55
N ALA A 142 10.47 15.23 -14.35
CA ALA A 142 9.49 15.35 -13.26
C ALA A 142 8.34 14.39 -13.53
N SER A 143 8.10 13.41 -12.64
CA SER A 143 7.05 12.41 -12.80
C SER A 143 5.79 12.76 -12.01
N GLU A 144 5.96 13.41 -10.88
CA GLU A 144 4.87 13.81 -10.00
C GLU A 144 5.15 15.19 -9.42
N TYR A 145 4.14 16.01 -9.34
CA TYR A 145 4.18 17.29 -8.67
C TYR A 145 2.78 17.66 -8.19
N TYR A 146 2.69 18.05 -6.97
CA TYR A 146 1.51 18.70 -6.44
C TYR A 146 1.85 19.63 -5.27
N LYS A 147 1.15 20.72 -5.18
CA LYS A 147 1.33 21.72 -4.15
C LYS A 147 0.00 22.35 -3.79
N GLY A 148 -0.25 22.51 -2.50
CA GLY A 148 -1.48 23.15 -2.03
C GLY A 148 -1.88 22.73 -0.64
N SER A 149 -3.14 22.96 -0.32
CA SER A 149 -3.70 22.71 1.00
C SER A 149 -4.95 21.87 0.92
N GLU A 150 -5.13 21.03 1.91
CA GLU A 150 -6.34 20.29 2.19
C GLU A 150 -6.81 20.63 3.61
N ASN A 151 -8.10 20.94 3.76
CA ASN A 151 -8.73 21.19 5.06
C ASN A 151 -9.90 20.23 5.23
N LYS A 152 -10.03 19.63 6.40
CA LYS A 152 -11.14 18.75 6.80
C LYS A 152 -11.70 19.19 8.12
N LEU A 153 -12.91 19.70 8.11
CA LEU A 153 -13.66 20.02 9.30
C LEU A 153 -14.76 18.97 9.50
N ALA A 154 -14.73 18.28 10.62
CA ALA A 154 -15.70 17.24 10.91
C ALA A 154 -16.39 17.41 12.25
N LEU A 155 -17.67 17.05 12.27
CA LEU A 155 -18.47 16.86 13.46
C LEU A 155 -18.82 15.37 13.57
N TYR A 156 -18.75 14.82 14.77
CA TYR A 156 -19.09 13.42 15.00
C TYR A 156 -19.76 13.23 16.36
N PHE A 157 -20.53 12.17 16.44
CA PHE A 157 -21.01 11.65 17.71
C PHE A 157 -20.86 10.13 17.77
N THR A 158 -20.74 9.60 18.99
CA THR A 158 -20.83 8.18 19.27
C THR A 158 -21.62 7.92 20.54
N HIS A 159 -22.36 6.84 20.55
CA HIS A 159 -23.09 6.37 21.70
C HIS A 159 -22.83 4.88 21.94
N ASP A 160 -22.31 4.57 23.10
CA ASP A 160 -22.09 3.22 23.60
C ASP A 160 -23.13 2.97 24.68
N TRP A 161 -24.02 1.99 24.48
CA TRP A 161 -25.21 1.81 25.27
C TRP A 161 -25.43 0.35 25.68
N ASP A 162 -25.36 0.07 26.95
CA ASP A 162 -25.83 -1.16 27.56
C ASP A 162 -27.38 -1.12 27.65
N VAL A 163 -28.04 -1.57 26.56
CA VAL A 163 -29.54 -1.60 26.46
C VAL A 163 -30.11 -2.49 27.54
N THR A 164 -29.45 -3.63 27.76
CA THR A 164 -29.71 -4.56 28.85
C THR A 164 -28.37 -5.11 29.38
N ASN A 165 -28.39 -5.90 30.42
CA ASN A 165 -27.19 -6.63 30.91
C ASN A 165 -26.65 -7.67 29.89
N LYS A 166 -27.42 -7.96 28.83
CA LYS A 166 -27.04 -8.91 27.76
C LYS A 166 -26.79 -8.26 26.42
N LEU A 167 -27.32 -7.07 26.16
CA LEU A 167 -27.23 -6.41 24.87
C LEU A 167 -26.51 -5.06 25.02
N ASN A 168 -25.37 -4.94 24.38
CA ASN A 168 -24.67 -3.67 24.15
C ASN A 168 -24.86 -3.25 22.70
N LEU A 169 -25.17 -1.97 22.48
CA LEU A 169 -25.18 -1.30 21.19
C LEU A 169 -24.16 -0.18 21.16
N TYR A 170 -23.39 -0.12 20.11
CA TYR A 170 -22.53 1.01 19.79
C TYR A 170 -22.94 1.59 18.45
N TYR A 171 -23.15 2.90 18.37
CA TYR A 171 -23.42 3.57 17.10
C TYR A 171 -22.87 4.99 17.07
N GLY A 172 -22.60 5.47 15.86
CA GLY A 172 -22.10 6.81 15.67
C GLY A 172 -22.19 7.25 14.21
N ALA A 173 -22.02 8.53 14.02
CA ALA A 173 -21.93 9.15 12.71
C ALA A 173 -20.93 10.29 12.72
N ARG A 174 -20.36 10.56 11.54
CA ARG A 174 -19.45 11.66 11.27
C ARG A 174 -19.86 12.34 9.98
N LEU A 175 -19.83 13.65 9.99
CA LEU A 175 -20.02 14.51 8.83
C LEU A 175 -18.77 15.37 8.69
N GLU A 176 -18.15 15.37 7.51
CA GLU A 176 -16.89 16.04 7.27
C GLU A 176 -16.98 16.90 6.01
N TRP A 177 -16.68 18.15 6.13
CA TRP A 177 -16.41 19.01 5.00
C TRP A 177 -14.92 18.94 4.65
N GLN A 178 -14.62 18.58 3.40
CA GLN A 178 -13.28 18.52 2.83
C GLN A 178 -13.14 19.61 1.76
N SER A 179 -12.14 20.46 1.90
CA SER A 179 -11.75 21.47 0.93
C SER A 179 -10.32 21.21 0.47
N LEU A 180 -10.10 21.24 -0.83
CA LEU A 180 -8.81 20.98 -1.46
C LEU A 180 -8.53 22.09 -2.48
N ASN A 181 -7.39 22.79 -2.32
CA ASN A 181 -6.97 23.87 -3.21
C ASN A 181 -5.47 23.78 -3.49
N GLY A 182 -5.09 23.84 -4.75
CA GLY A 182 -3.69 23.76 -5.15
C GLY A 182 -3.50 23.54 -6.63
N GLU A 183 -2.38 22.95 -6.97
CA GLU A 183 -1.97 22.66 -8.33
C GLU A 183 -1.28 21.29 -8.44
N ASN A 184 -1.31 20.68 -9.62
CA ASN A 184 -0.60 19.44 -9.90
C ASN A 184 0.12 19.47 -11.24
N ALA A 185 0.86 18.39 -11.55
CA ALA A 185 1.66 18.26 -12.77
C ALA A 185 0.86 18.10 -14.08
N ALA A 186 -0.46 18.04 -14.06
CA ALA A 186 -1.26 17.97 -15.27
C ALA A 186 -1.15 19.31 -16.04
N VAL A 187 -0.90 19.22 -17.35
CA VAL A 187 -0.68 20.38 -18.21
C VAL A 187 -1.85 20.57 -19.15
N LYS A 188 -2.30 21.81 -19.30
CA LYS A 188 -3.31 22.20 -20.28
C LYS A 188 -2.64 22.77 -21.53
N ASN A 189 -3.15 22.41 -22.72
CA ASN A 189 -2.80 23.10 -23.96
C ASN A 189 -3.52 24.46 -24.08
N ALA A 190 -3.23 25.20 -25.17
CA ALA A 190 -3.87 26.51 -25.41
C ALA A 190 -5.39 26.45 -25.52
N GLN A 191 -5.98 25.29 -25.83
CA GLN A 191 -7.43 25.07 -25.89
C GLN A 191 -8.02 24.65 -24.52
N GLY A 192 -7.20 24.57 -23.47
CA GLY A 192 -7.63 24.19 -22.11
C GLY A 192 -7.80 22.67 -21.90
N ASN A 193 -7.43 21.83 -22.86
CA ASN A 193 -7.46 20.39 -22.72
C ASN A 193 -6.19 19.88 -22.04
N TYR A 194 -6.32 18.85 -21.19
CA TYR A 194 -5.16 18.20 -20.59
C TYR A 194 -4.40 17.39 -21.62
N VAL A 195 -3.10 17.63 -21.74
CA VAL A 195 -2.24 17.04 -22.80
C VAL A 195 -1.11 16.20 -22.25
N GLY A 196 -1.22 15.70 -21.06
CA GLY A 196 -0.30 14.71 -20.55
C GLY A 196 0.69 15.23 -19.52
N ARG A 197 1.87 14.60 -19.48
CA ARG A 197 2.84 14.70 -18.41
C ARG A 197 3.58 16.03 -18.41
N PHE A 198 3.65 16.64 -17.27
CA PHE A 198 4.48 17.79 -17.00
C PHE A 198 5.93 17.33 -16.74
N ALA A 199 6.81 17.55 -17.68
CA ALA A 199 8.24 17.38 -17.49
C ALA A 199 8.87 18.77 -17.29
N ASP A 200 9.77 18.93 -16.34
CA ASP A 200 10.60 20.13 -16.17
C ASP A 200 9.89 21.41 -15.70
N TYR A 201 8.80 21.30 -14.94
CA TYR A 201 8.19 22.46 -14.31
C TYR A 201 9.20 23.36 -13.58
N HIS A 202 10.16 22.76 -12.89
CA HIS A 202 11.19 23.48 -12.15
C HIS A 202 12.18 24.25 -13.02
N LEU A 203 12.26 23.92 -14.31
CA LEU A 203 13.20 24.49 -15.25
C LEU A 203 12.57 25.56 -16.16
N GLY A 204 11.26 25.84 -15.96
CA GLY A 204 10.55 26.81 -16.78
C GLY A 204 10.37 26.37 -18.23
N ALA A 205 10.14 25.07 -18.44
CA ALA A 205 9.96 24.49 -19.75
C ALA A 205 8.86 25.17 -20.55
N THR A 206 9.03 25.23 -21.87
CA THR A 206 8.05 25.72 -22.83
C THR A 206 7.60 24.59 -23.74
N ALA A 207 6.31 24.60 -24.11
CA ALA A 207 5.78 23.71 -25.12
C ALA A 207 6.39 24.01 -26.49
N ALA A 208 6.18 23.09 -27.46
CA ALA A 208 6.73 23.24 -28.82
C ALA A 208 6.25 24.53 -29.54
N ASP A 209 5.11 25.09 -29.14
CA ASP A 209 4.56 26.35 -29.66
C ASP A 209 5.11 27.61 -28.93
N GLY A 210 6.07 27.45 -28.01
CA GLY A 210 6.64 28.55 -27.21
C GLY A 210 5.83 28.93 -25.97
N THR A 211 4.69 28.28 -25.70
CA THR A 211 3.86 28.58 -24.54
C THR A 211 4.53 28.07 -23.26
N LYS A 212 4.56 28.89 -22.21
CA LYS A 212 5.05 28.46 -20.89
C LYS A 212 4.16 27.36 -20.34
N ILE A 213 4.78 26.25 -19.95
CA ILE A 213 4.08 25.14 -19.29
C ILE A 213 3.76 25.55 -17.84
N THR A 214 2.49 25.44 -17.46
CA THR A 214 2.02 25.72 -16.10
C THR A 214 1.28 24.49 -15.56
N PRO A 215 1.35 24.22 -14.24
CA PRO A 215 0.54 23.19 -13.60
C PRO A 215 -0.96 23.46 -13.78
N ALA A 216 -1.76 22.41 -13.56
CA ALA A 216 -3.19 22.54 -13.52
C ALA A 216 -3.67 22.95 -12.12
N ASP A 217 -4.51 23.97 -12.06
CA ASP A 217 -5.16 24.39 -10.83
C ASP A 217 -6.22 23.36 -10.40
N LEU A 218 -6.26 23.11 -9.09
CA LEU A 218 -7.20 22.23 -8.43
C LEU A 218 -7.98 23.01 -7.38
N SER A 219 -9.30 22.89 -7.41
CA SER A 219 -10.17 23.46 -6.38
C SER A 219 -11.42 22.60 -6.25
N TYR A 220 -11.55 21.95 -5.11
CA TYR A 220 -12.65 21.03 -4.81
C TYR A 220 -13.19 21.25 -3.42
N ASN A 221 -14.50 21.04 -3.28
CA ASN A 221 -15.19 21.03 -1.99
C ASN A 221 -16.14 19.84 -1.98
N TRP A 222 -16.07 19.02 -0.93
CA TRP A 222 -16.86 17.81 -0.79
C TRP A 222 -17.44 17.67 0.61
N LEU A 223 -18.52 16.91 0.68
CA LEU A 223 -19.08 16.43 1.92
C LEU A 223 -18.85 14.93 2.03
N ASN A 224 -18.02 14.54 2.97
CA ASN A 224 -17.79 13.16 3.38
C ASN A 224 -18.70 12.82 4.55
N TYR A 225 -19.09 11.56 4.66
CA TYR A 225 -19.84 11.10 5.82
C TYR A 225 -19.60 9.63 6.08
N ASP A 226 -19.72 9.25 7.32
CA ASP A 226 -19.72 7.87 7.74
C ASP A 226 -20.73 7.64 8.86
N PHE A 227 -21.21 6.43 8.93
CA PHE A 227 -21.95 5.93 10.09
C PHE A 227 -21.58 4.49 10.39
N SER A 228 -21.66 4.13 11.65
CA SER A 228 -21.41 2.78 12.11
C SER A 228 -22.41 2.36 13.17
N VAL A 229 -22.73 1.08 13.19
CA VAL A 229 -23.50 0.43 14.25
C VAL A 229 -22.86 -0.90 14.57
N ALA A 230 -22.73 -1.24 15.85
CA ALA A 230 -22.28 -2.54 16.31
C ALA A 230 -23.19 -3.03 17.43
N ALA A 231 -23.38 -4.33 17.49
CA ALA A 231 -24.17 -4.98 18.53
C ALA A 231 -23.40 -6.19 19.09
N THR A 232 -23.41 -6.32 20.41
CA THR A 232 -22.90 -7.50 21.10
C THR A 232 -23.99 -8.05 22.00
N TYR A 233 -24.35 -9.31 21.79
CA TYR A 233 -25.39 -10.01 22.58
C TYR A 233 -24.78 -11.20 23.34
N LYS A 234 -24.83 -11.13 24.65
CA LYS A 234 -24.42 -12.22 25.56
C LYS A 234 -25.53 -13.27 25.68
N LEU A 235 -25.29 -14.43 25.07
CA LEU A 235 -26.22 -15.57 25.28
C LEU A 235 -25.99 -16.19 26.64
N THR A 236 -24.72 -16.42 26.99
CA THR A 236 -24.27 -16.87 28.33
C THR A 236 -23.15 -15.93 28.82
N ASP A 237 -22.59 -16.15 30.00
CA ASP A 237 -21.50 -15.35 30.53
C ASP A 237 -20.23 -15.43 29.64
N ASN A 238 -20.04 -16.56 28.95
CA ASN A 238 -18.85 -16.84 28.20
C ASN A 238 -19.05 -16.81 26.66
N PHE A 239 -20.31 -16.87 26.18
CA PHE A 239 -20.59 -17.01 24.75
C PHE A 239 -21.68 -16.02 24.31
N GLY A 240 -21.50 -15.50 23.09
CA GLY A 240 -22.48 -14.61 22.50
C GLY A 240 -22.26 -14.37 21.02
N PHE A 241 -23.04 -13.42 20.51
CA PHE A 241 -23.01 -12.97 19.12
C PHE A 241 -22.50 -11.53 19.06
N THR A 242 -21.79 -11.22 17.99
CA THR A 242 -21.37 -9.85 17.69
C THR A 242 -21.53 -9.56 16.22
N GLY A 243 -21.81 -8.32 15.89
CA GLY A 243 -21.87 -7.88 14.50
C GLY A 243 -21.77 -6.37 14.42
N ASP A 244 -21.29 -5.90 13.27
CA ASP A 244 -21.20 -4.49 12.99
C ASP A 244 -21.46 -4.21 11.50
N PHE A 245 -21.90 -2.99 11.26
CA PHE A 245 -22.00 -2.42 9.93
C PHE A 245 -21.45 -1.00 9.93
N THR A 246 -20.60 -0.71 8.96
CA THR A 246 -20.05 0.62 8.74
C THR A 246 -20.24 1.00 7.27
N TYR A 247 -20.62 2.24 7.02
CA TYR A 247 -20.71 2.80 5.68
C TYR A 247 -19.94 4.11 5.64
N ILE A 248 -18.90 4.17 4.79
CA ILE A 248 -18.02 5.31 4.64
C ILE A 248 -18.18 5.88 3.24
N VAL A 249 -18.35 7.19 3.14
CA VAL A 249 -18.26 7.95 1.89
C VAL A 249 -17.16 8.98 2.03
N GLN A 250 -16.19 8.91 1.13
CA GLN A 250 -15.04 9.84 1.09
C GLN A 250 -14.71 10.25 -0.34
N HIS A 251 -14.01 11.36 -0.49
CA HIS A 251 -13.49 11.84 -1.76
C HIS A 251 -11.96 11.69 -1.81
N PRO A 252 -11.33 11.83 -3.00
CA PRO A 252 -9.89 11.73 -3.13
C PRO A 252 -9.15 12.72 -2.23
N LYS A 253 -7.99 12.29 -1.75
CA LYS A 253 -7.04 13.13 -1.02
C LYS A 253 -6.12 13.87 -1.97
N PHE A 254 -5.40 14.88 -1.49
CA PHE A 254 -4.49 15.68 -2.29
C PHE A 254 -3.45 14.84 -3.04
N GLU A 255 -2.87 13.84 -2.40
CA GLU A 255 -1.87 12.93 -2.99
C GLU A 255 -2.37 12.15 -4.21
N THR A 256 -3.69 11.96 -4.35
CA THR A 256 -4.29 11.31 -5.54
C THR A 256 -4.06 12.12 -6.82
N PHE A 257 -3.73 13.39 -6.70
CA PHE A 257 -3.46 14.31 -7.79
C PHE A 257 -1.96 14.41 -8.16
N ALA A 258 -1.09 13.64 -7.49
CA ALA A 258 0.34 13.63 -7.74
C ALA A 258 0.73 13.26 -9.19
N PRO A 259 0.10 12.25 -9.85
CA PRO A 259 0.36 11.94 -11.24
C PRO A 259 0.00 13.10 -12.17
N ALA A 260 0.67 13.17 -13.31
CA ALA A 260 0.46 14.18 -14.34
C ALA A 260 -0.88 14.07 -15.10
N THR A 261 -1.86 13.40 -14.52
CA THR A 261 -3.22 13.24 -15.05
C THR A 261 -4.22 13.61 -13.97
N LEU A 262 -5.41 14.08 -14.36
CA LEU A 262 -6.47 14.31 -13.40
C LEU A 262 -7.13 12.98 -13.01
N PRO A 263 -7.20 12.67 -11.72
CA PRO A 263 -7.91 11.50 -11.24
C PRO A 263 -9.43 11.68 -11.35
N ASN A 264 -10.16 10.58 -11.28
CA ASN A 264 -11.59 10.63 -11.06
C ASN A 264 -11.87 11.16 -9.64
N VAL A 265 -12.67 12.22 -9.55
CA VAL A 265 -13.04 12.87 -8.28
C VAL A 265 -14.36 12.38 -7.71
N ASN A 266 -14.96 11.33 -8.27
CA ASN A 266 -16.18 10.76 -7.73
C ASN A 266 -15.96 10.20 -6.33
N LYS A 267 -17.02 10.22 -5.55
CA LYS A 267 -17.01 9.68 -4.19
C LYS A 267 -16.65 8.19 -4.19
N ILE A 268 -15.85 7.83 -3.20
CA ILE A 268 -15.50 6.45 -2.87
C ILE A 268 -16.45 6.02 -1.75
N SER A 269 -17.15 4.90 -1.93
CA SER A 269 -18.00 4.35 -0.89
C SER A 269 -17.50 2.97 -0.43
N VAL A 270 -17.54 2.75 0.89
CA VAL A 270 -17.03 1.55 1.54
C VAL A 270 -18.08 1.01 2.51
N PRO A 271 -19.02 0.19 2.05
CA PRO A 271 -19.83 -0.65 2.94
C PRO A 271 -18.98 -1.79 3.51
N LEU A 272 -19.02 -1.96 4.84
CA LEU A 272 -18.41 -3.06 5.57
C LEU A 272 -19.45 -3.64 6.52
N GLY A 273 -19.68 -4.94 6.46
CA GLY A 273 -20.54 -5.66 7.43
C GLY A 273 -19.83 -6.89 7.95
N ARG A 274 -19.92 -7.13 9.25
CA ARG A 274 -19.39 -8.34 9.90
C ARG A 274 -20.42 -8.89 10.88
N ALA A 275 -20.48 -10.21 10.98
CA ALA A 275 -21.32 -10.88 11.98
C ALA A 275 -20.72 -12.23 12.37
N GLY A 276 -20.85 -12.61 13.61
CA GLY A 276 -20.35 -13.90 14.09
C GLY A 276 -20.52 -14.10 15.58
N ILE A 277 -19.67 -14.94 16.11
CA ILE A 277 -19.69 -15.40 17.48
C ILE A 277 -18.42 -15.00 18.21
N TYR A 278 -18.53 -14.90 19.52
CA TYR A 278 -17.39 -14.83 20.42
C TYR A 278 -17.56 -15.82 21.58
N TYR A 279 -16.42 -16.30 22.07
CA TYR A 279 -16.33 -17.08 23.29
C TYR A 279 -15.18 -16.56 24.14
N ASN A 280 -15.40 -16.39 25.44
CA ASN A 280 -14.36 -15.89 26.33
C ASN A 280 -14.50 -16.52 27.72
N ASN A 281 -13.44 -17.17 28.18
CA ASN A 281 -13.33 -17.69 29.55
C ASN A 281 -11.89 -17.43 30.08
N SER A 282 -11.54 -18.03 31.20
CA SER A 282 -10.26 -17.80 31.87
C SER A 282 -9.01 -18.26 31.05
N TRP A 283 -9.17 -19.17 30.09
CA TRP A 283 -8.07 -19.73 29.35
C TRP A 283 -8.17 -19.56 27.83
N LEU A 284 -9.35 -19.21 27.29
CA LEU A 284 -9.60 -19.07 25.85
C LEU A 284 -10.43 -17.81 25.57
N SER A 285 -9.93 -16.96 24.69
CA SER A 285 -10.67 -15.89 24.04
C SER A 285 -10.72 -16.20 22.54
N LEU A 286 -11.93 -16.29 21.96
CA LEU A 286 -12.15 -16.62 20.56
C LEU A 286 -13.19 -15.68 19.96
N THR A 287 -12.94 -15.20 18.75
CA THR A 287 -13.90 -14.48 17.93
C THR A 287 -13.87 -15.06 16.52
N SER A 288 -15.04 -15.35 15.95
CA SER A 288 -15.17 -15.88 14.60
C SER A 288 -16.23 -15.10 13.84
N LEU A 289 -15.80 -14.42 12.77
CA LEU A 289 -16.63 -13.44 12.04
C LEU A 289 -16.66 -13.78 10.55
N PHE A 290 -17.83 -13.75 9.99
CA PHE A 290 -18.06 -13.61 8.56
C PHE A 290 -18.08 -12.12 8.21
N SER A 291 -17.50 -11.73 7.07
CA SER A 291 -17.37 -10.33 6.67
C SER A 291 -17.68 -10.12 5.19
N TYR A 292 -18.21 -8.96 4.90
CA TYR A 292 -18.32 -8.42 3.55
C TYR A 292 -17.81 -6.99 3.53
N ILE A 293 -16.91 -6.67 2.60
CA ILE A 293 -16.46 -5.31 2.32
C ILE A 293 -16.48 -5.05 0.83
N SER A 294 -16.87 -3.86 0.43
CA SER A 294 -16.72 -3.37 -0.94
C SER A 294 -16.10 -1.98 -0.93
N LYS A 295 -15.40 -1.63 -1.98
CA LYS A 295 -14.88 -0.29 -2.18
C LYS A 295 -15.04 0.10 -3.64
N THR A 296 -15.71 1.20 -3.90
CA THR A 296 -16.01 1.70 -5.25
C THR A 296 -15.09 2.86 -5.63
N ASN A 297 -14.94 3.09 -6.94
CA ASN A 297 -14.18 4.23 -7.50
C ASN A 297 -12.75 4.36 -6.95
N ASN A 298 -12.05 3.22 -6.72
CA ASN A 298 -10.64 3.30 -6.38
C ASN A 298 -9.87 3.90 -7.54
N ASN A 299 -9.12 4.95 -7.30
CA ASN A 299 -8.21 5.50 -8.30
C ASN A 299 -6.94 4.66 -8.37
N ALA A 300 -6.49 4.38 -9.58
CA ALA A 300 -5.22 3.75 -9.88
C ALA A 300 -4.61 4.35 -11.14
N THR A 301 -3.31 4.28 -11.24
CA THR A 301 -2.59 4.53 -12.49
C THR A 301 -1.75 3.30 -12.79
N LEU A 302 -2.11 2.61 -13.87
CA LEU A 302 -1.35 1.46 -14.34
C LEU A 302 -0.23 1.93 -15.26
N ASN A 303 0.96 1.39 -15.08
CA ASN A 303 2.05 1.55 -16.04
C ASN A 303 2.03 0.34 -16.98
N LEU A 304 1.43 0.52 -18.15
CA LEU A 304 1.27 -0.52 -19.15
C LEU A 304 2.43 -0.48 -20.14
N GLN A 305 3.05 -1.62 -20.37
CA GLN A 305 4.20 -1.76 -21.27
C GLN A 305 3.81 -2.52 -22.53
N HIS A 306 4.21 -1.98 -23.69
CA HIS A 306 4.17 -2.66 -24.98
C HIS A 306 5.50 -2.43 -25.71
N GLY A 307 6.24 -3.51 -26.00
CA GLY A 307 7.61 -3.40 -26.47
C GLY A 307 8.51 -2.63 -25.48
N SER A 308 9.15 -1.59 -25.93
CA SER A 308 9.94 -0.67 -25.10
C SER A 308 9.15 0.52 -24.55
N GLU A 309 7.91 0.71 -24.99
CA GLU A 309 7.07 1.84 -24.58
C GLU A 309 6.32 1.54 -23.30
N ILE A 310 6.38 2.47 -22.33
CA ILE A 310 5.60 2.42 -21.10
C ILE A 310 4.67 3.62 -21.06
N LYS A 311 3.38 3.38 -20.89
CA LYS A 311 2.37 4.42 -20.74
C LYS A 311 1.61 4.29 -19.44
N ALA A 312 1.37 5.43 -18.79
CA ALA A 312 0.51 5.52 -17.62
C ALA A 312 -0.98 5.56 -18.05
N ALA A 313 -1.77 4.64 -17.54
CA ALA A 313 -3.22 4.56 -17.77
C ALA A 313 -3.96 4.84 -16.44
N PRO A 314 -4.44 6.08 -16.21
CA PRO A 314 -5.27 6.36 -15.04
C PRO A 314 -6.65 5.71 -15.22
N MET A 315 -7.15 5.11 -14.14
CA MET A 315 -8.43 4.42 -14.14
C MET A 315 -9.09 4.42 -12.77
N THR A 316 -10.35 4.04 -12.73
CA THR A 316 -11.03 3.67 -11.49
C THR A 316 -11.52 2.23 -11.55
N TYR A 317 -11.52 1.58 -10.40
CA TYR A 317 -12.00 0.22 -10.27
C TYR A 317 -12.74 0.00 -8.95
N ASP A 318 -13.57 -1.02 -8.93
CA ASP A 318 -14.33 -1.45 -7.76
C ASP A 318 -13.85 -2.82 -7.31
N ILE A 319 -13.77 -3.02 -5.99
CA ILE A 319 -13.46 -4.31 -5.38
C ILE A 319 -14.54 -4.71 -4.40
N GLN A 320 -14.67 -6.02 -4.19
CA GLN A 320 -15.46 -6.61 -3.11
C GLN A 320 -14.74 -7.82 -2.54
N THR A 321 -14.90 -8.03 -1.26
CA THR A 321 -14.31 -9.16 -0.55
C THR A 321 -15.34 -9.79 0.38
N TRP A 322 -15.54 -11.09 0.24
CA TRP A 322 -16.19 -11.95 1.22
C TRP A 322 -15.10 -12.61 2.04
N GLY A 323 -15.29 -12.68 3.33
CA GLY A 323 -14.29 -13.22 4.22
C GLY A 323 -14.86 -13.92 5.44
N TRP A 324 -14.01 -14.76 6.03
CA TRP A 324 -14.23 -15.37 7.33
C TRP A 324 -12.92 -15.32 8.09
N THR A 325 -12.94 -14.74 9.28
CA THR A 325 -11.78 -14.64 10.17
C THR A 325 -12.12 -15.25 11.51
N THR A 326 -11.24 -16.13 11.98
CA THR A 326 -11.26 -16.66 13.35
C THR A 326 -9.97 -16.26 14.03
N ASP A 327 -10.09 -15.60 15.16
CA ASP A 327 -9.00 -15.16 16.03
C ASP A 327 -9.16 -15.80 17.39
N ALA A 328 -8.15 -16.46 17.90
CA ALA A 328 -8.18 -17.14 19.18
C ALA A 328 -6.87 -16.96 19.95
N VAL A 329 -6.98 -16.57 21.22
CA VAL A 329 -5.87 -16.52 22.17
C VAL A 329 -6.14 -17.49 23.29
N ALA A 330 -5.21 -18.42 23.53
CA ALA A 330 -5.34 -19.45 24.55
C ALA A 330 -4.17 -19.43 25.55
N HIS A 331 -4.51 -19.64 26.82
CA HIS A 331 -3.56 -19.76 27.93
C HIS A 331 -3.84 -21.11 28.66
N PRO A 332 -3.60 -22.27 28.02
CA PRO A 332 -4.06 -23.58 28.53
C PRO A 332 -3.36 -24.00 29.84
N PHE A 333 -2.16 -23.51 30.09
CA PHE A 333 -1.41 -23.72 31.33
C PHE A 333 -0.43 -22.56 31.60
N LYS A 334 0.06 -22.51 32.82
CA LYS A 334 0.93 -21.41 33.27
C LYS A 334 2.17 -21.25 32.41
N GLY A 335 2.35 -20.03 31.88
CA GLY A 335 3.51 -19.61 31.09
C GLY A 335 3.41 -19.95 29.61
N PHE A 336 2.40 -20.66 29.15
CA PHE A 336 2.16 -20.94 27.74
C PHE A 336 1.04 -20.06 27.18
N ASP A 337 1.34 -19.34 26.11
CA ASP A 337 0.39 -18.55 25.36
C ASP A 337 0.38 -19.06 23.90
N PHE A 338 -0.80 -19.14 23.32
CA PHE A 338 -0.97 -19.52 21.92
C PHE A 338 -1.97 -18.60 21.25
N HIS A 339 -1.53 -17.91 20.19
CA HIS A 339 -2.39 -17.15 19.31
C HIS A 339 -2.59 -17.91 18.00
N PHE A 340 -3.84 -17.99 17.59
CA PHE A 340 -4.28 -18.59 16.32
C PHE A 340 -5.11 -17.59 15.54
N LEU A 341 -4.69 -17.28 14.34
CA LEU A 341 -5.46 -16.49 13.37
C LEU A 341 -5.67 -17.32 12.11
N PHE A 342 -6.90 -17.43 11.68
CA PHE A 342 -7.28 -17.98 10.39
C PHE A 342 -8.13 -16.98 9.64
N THR A 343 -7.77 -16.67 8.39
CA THR A 343 -8.57 -15.85 7.49
C THR A 343 -8.74 -16.57 6.15
N TYR A 344 -9.97 -16.75 5.75
CA TYR A 344 -10.35 -17.03 4.38
C TYR A 344 -10.98 -15.78 3.79
N GLN A 345 -10.52 -15.36 2.61
CA GLN A 345 -11.06 -14.20 1.90
C GLN A 345 -11.12 -14.44 0.41
N LYS A 346 -12.16 -13.90 -0.23
CA LYS A 346 -12.30 -13.92 -1.69
C LYS A 346 -12.40 -12.48 -2.20
N PRO A 347 -11.27 -11.78 -2.37
CA PRO A 347 -11.22 -10.45 -2.96
C PRO A 347 -11.38 -10.55 -4.46
N THR A 348 -12.35 -9.84 -5.04
CA THR A 348 -12.61 -9.85 -6.48
C THR A 348 -12.75 -8.43 -7.01
N TYR A 349 -12.28 -8.21 -8.24
CA TYR A 349 -12.61 -7.00 -8.98
C TYR A 349 -14.08 -7.04 -9.39
N LYS A 350 -14.88 -6.12 -8.86
CA LYS A 350 -16.29 -5.99 -9.22
C LYS A 350 -16.46 -5.22 -10.54
N LYS A 351 -15.55 -4.28 -10.80
CA LYS A 351 -15.41 -3.54 -12.05
C LYS A 351 -13.92 -3.22 -12.21
N TYR A 352 -13.31 -3.66 -13.30
CA TYR A 352 -11.92 -3.40 -13.62
C TYR A 352 -11.71 -3.45 -15.12
N GLU A 353 -11.85 -2.30 -15.77
CA GLU A 353 -11.73 -2.15 -17.22
C GLU A 353 -10.95 -0.91 -17.57
N THR A 354 -9.97 -1.03 -18.46
CA THR A 354 -9.24 0.11 -19.03
C THR A 354 -8.68 -0.26 -20.39
N SER A 355 -8.38 0.75 -21.21
CA SER A 355 -7.69 0.60 -22.48
C SER A 355 -6.73 1.75 -22.70
N ILE A 356 -5.63 1.48 -23.39
CA ILE A 356 -4.64 2.49 -23.76
C ILE A 356 -4.12 2.19 -25.17
N THR A 357 -3.93 3.25 -25.97
CA THR A 357 -3.34 3.14 -27.31
C THR A 357 -1.87 3.54 -27.24
N PHE A 358 -0.98 2.68 -27.71
CA PHE A 358 0.44 2.92 -27.84
C PHE A 358 0.78 3.67 -29.14
N ASN A 359 2.01 4.17 -29.27
CA ASN A 359 2.40 5.02 -30.40
C ASN A 359 2.42 4.29 -31.74
N ASP A 360 2.62 2.97 -31.72
CA ASP A 360 2.54 2.08 -32.89
C ASP A 360 1.11 1.72 -33.31
N GLY A 361 0.09 2.23 -32.57
CA GLY A 361 -1.31 1.96 -32.79
C GLY A 361 -1.84 0.71 -32.08
N TYR A 362 -1.00 -0.03 -31.37
CA TYR A 362 -1.45 -1.15 -30.55
C TYR A 362 -2.40 -0.67 -29.44
N VAL A 363 -3.50 -1.36 -29.24
CA VAL A 363 -4.48 -1.07 -28.20
C VAL A 363 -4.38 -2.14 -27.11
N GLY A 364 -3.80 -1.78 -25.97
CA GLY A 364 -3.80 -2.61 -24.79
C GLY A 364 -5.13 -2.51 -24.05
N ASN A 365 -5.89 -3.60 -24.03
CA ASN A 365 -7.18 -3.71 -23.32
C ASN A 365 -7.02 -4.57 -22.09
N ILE A 366 -7.52 -4.11 -20.95
CA ILE A 366 -7.60 -4.88 -19.72
C ILE A 366 -9.06 -4.95 -19.30
N ASN A 367 -9.57 -6.17 -19.10
CA ASN A 367 -10.82 -6.43 -18.41
C ASN A 367 -10.58 -7.55 -17.40
N ALA A 368 -10.41 -7.16 -16.14
CA ALA A 368 -10.19 -8.08 -15.02
C ALA A 368 -11.43 -8.22 -14.13
N THR A 369 -12.59 -7.74 -14.58
CA THR A 369 -13.85 -7.87 -13.85
C THR A 369 -14.15 -9.35 -13.56
N GLY A 370 -14.37 -9.66 -12.27
CA GLY A 370 -14.58 -11.03 -11.78
C GLY A 370 -13.32 -11.77 -11.36
N ASN A 371 -12.12 -11.31 -11.75
CA ASN A 371 -10.85 -11.90 -11.33
C ASN A 371 -10.59 -11.66 -9.84
N ILE A 372 -9.76 -12.54 -9.27
CA ILE A 372 -9.22 -12.36 -7.91
C ILE A 372 -8.26 -11.16 -7.92
N VAL A 373 -8.33 -10.35 -6.89
CA VAL A 373 -7.41 -9.21 -6.72
C VAL A 373 -5.98 -9.74 -6.60
N ALA A 374 -5.10 -9.23 -7.47
CA ALA A 374 -3.70 -9.64 -7.50
C ALA A 374 -3.00 -9.35 -6.16
N GLU A 375 -1.98 -10.13 -5.85
CA GLU A 375 -1.12 -10.04 -4.67
C GLU A 375 -1.82 -10.34 -3.32
N ILE A 376 -3.11 -10.60 -3.29
CA ILE A 376 -3.84 -10.90 -2.06
C ILE A 376 -4.06 -12.40 -1.92
N PRO A 377 -3.52 -13.05 -0.86
CA PRO A 377 -3.76 -14.46 -0.59
C PRO A 377 -5.20 -14.67 -0.12
N GLN A 378 -5.80 -15.78 -0.55
CA GLN A 378 -7.17 -16.13 -0.14
C GLN A 378 -7.22 -16.81 1.23
N ILE A 379 -6.13 -17.46 1.65
CA ILE A 379 -6.00 -18.08 2.96
C ILE A 379 -4.76 -17.53 3.64
N LEU A 380 -4.95 -17.10 4.88
CA LEU A 380 -3.93 -16.69 5.83
C LEU A 380 -4.09 -17.53 7.09
N ILE A 381 -2.99 -18.08 7.60
CA ILE A 381 -2.94 -18.77 8.90
C ILE A 381 -1.78 -18.19 9.68
N GLU A 382 -2.00 -17.87 10.93
CA GLU A 382 -0.96 -17.43 11.85
C GLU A 382 -1.03 -18.28 13.13
N LEU A 383 0.12 -18.82 13.54
CA LEU A 383 0.27 -19.66 14.72
C LEU A 383 1.43 -19.12 15.53
N ASP A 384 1.15 -18.55 16.69
CA ASP A 384 2.13 -17.88 17.54
C ASP A 384 2.20 -18.53 18.93
N PRO A 385 2.81 -19.73 19.07
CA PRO A 385 3.08 -20.27 20.39
C PRO A 385 4.23 -19.54 21.09
N SER A 386 4.06 -19.32 22.37
CA SER A 386 5.14 -18.79 23.21
C SER A 386 5.11 -19.38 24.60
N TYR A 387 6.28 -19.47 25.23
CA TYR A 387 6.44 -20.06 26.55
C TYR A 387 7.42 -19.29 27.42
N MET A 388 6.98 -18.99 28.63
CA MET A 388 7.84 -18.40 29.68
C MET A 388 8.63 -19.55 30.37
N ILE A 389 9.87 -19.78 29.92
CA ILE A 389 10.78 -20.77 30.52
C ILE A 389 11.05 -20.43 31.97
N THR A 390 11.29 -19.16 32.24
CA THR A 390 11.37 -18.55 33.56
C THR A 390 10.57 -17.24 33.56
N LYS A 391 10.44 -16.58 34.73
CA LYS A 391 9.80 -15.25 34.77
C LYS A 391 10.49 -14.19 33.89
N ASP A 392 11.74 -14.42 33.52
CA ASP A 392 12.61 -13.45 32.83
C ASP A 392 12.97 -13.91 31.39
N ILE A 393 12.67 -15.17 31.01
CA ILE A 393 13.03 -15.73 29.69
C ILE A 393 11.77 -16.24 29.00
N LYS A 394 11.48 -15.64 27.84
CA LYS A 394 10.39 -16.02 26.94
C LYS A 394 10.95 -16.62 25.65
N LEU A 395 10.53 -17.82 25.31
CA LEU A 395 10.69 -18.43 24.00
C LEU A 395 9.42 -18.20 23.20
N TRP A 396 9.54 -17.87 21.91
CA TRP A 396 8.39 -17.66 21.04
C TRP A 396 8.70 -18.08 19.61
N THR A 397 7.65 -18.48 18.88
CA THR A 397 7.71 -18.70 17.44
C THR A 397 6.45 -18.13 16.77
N SER A 398 6.55 -17.84 15.48
CA SER A 398 5.44 -17.40 14.64
C SER A 398 5.53 -18.11 13.30
N PHE A 399 4.46 -18.76 12.90
CA PHE A 399 4.31 -19.41 11.60
C PHE A 399 3.19 -18.70 10.86
N ARG A 400 3.49 -18.12 9.72
CA ARG A 400 2.53 -17.40 8.88
C ARG A 400 2.42 -18.05 7.52
N TYR A 401 1.30 -18.67 7.24
CA TYR A 401 1.01 -19.25 5.94
C TYR A 401 0.24 -18.26 5.08
N PHE A 402 0.69 -18.09 3.85
CA PHE A 402 0.04 -17.36 2.79
C PHE A 402 -0.27 -18.32 1.65
N SER A 403 -1.53 -18.43 1.24
CA SER A 403 -1.87 -19.25 0.07
C SER A 403 -1.36 -18.62 -1.23
N LYS A 404 -1.52 -19.34 -2.32
CA LYS A 404 -1.25 -18.84 -3.67
C LYS A 404 -1.79 -17.43 -3.90
N THR A 405 -0.98 -16.56 -4.54
CA THR A 405 -1.36 -15.22 -4.98
C THR A 405 -1.14 -15.06 -6.47
N TYR A 406 -2.03 -14.35 -7.16
CA TYR A 406 -1.78 -13.98 -8.55
C TYR A 406 -0.80 -12.80 -8.62
N ALA A 407 0.12 -12.87 -9.58
CA ALA A 407 1.17 -11.87 -9.78
C ALA A 407 0.77 -10.77 -10.77
N ASN A 408 -0.37 -10.94 -11.46
CA ASN A 408 -0.94 -9.91 -12.32
C ASN A 408 -2.48 -9.96 -12.31
N ILE A 409 -3.10 -8.88 -12.75
CA ILE A 409 -4.55 -8.68 -12.75
C ILE A 409 -5.32 -9.62 -13.68
N ASN A 410 -4.66 -10.15 -14.73
CA ASN A 410 -5.23 -11.12 -15.68
C ASN A 410 -5.15 -12.57 -15.18
N GLU A 411 -4.63 -12.81 -13.96
CA GLU A 411 -4.41 -14.13 -13.38
C GLU A 411 -3.54 -15.05 -14.26
N ALA A 412 -2.66 -14.48 -15.09
CA ALA A 412 -1.79 -15.23 -16.01
C ALA A 412 -0.62 -15.87 -15.27
N TYR A 413 -0.13 -15.22 -14.22
CA TYR A 413 0.95 -15.70 -13.37
C TYR A 413 0.53 -15.79 -11.92
N TYR A 414 1.14 -16.70 -11.19
CA TYR A 414 0.92 -16.82 -9.74
C TYR A 414 2.18 -17.29 -9.02
N PHE A 415 2.27 -16.96 -7.76
CA PHE A 415 3.23 -17.52 -6.83
C PHE A 415 2.54 -18.55 -5.94
N ASN A 416 3.20 -19.67 -5.70
CA ASN A 416 2.69 -20.70 -4.80
C ASN A 416 2.60 -20.20 -3.36
N GLY A 417 1.75 -20.85 -2.58
CA GLY A 417 1.67 -20.59 -1.15
C GLY A 417 3.00 -20.89 -0.45
N HIS A 418 3.28 -20.13 0.61
CA HIS A 418 4.51 -20.21 1.37
C HIS A 418 4.28 -19.94 2.85
N TRP A 419 5.25 -20.34 3.65
CA TRP A 419 5.33 -19.99 5.07
C TRP A 419 6.37 -18.90 5.28
N GLU A 420 6.05 -17.91 6.06
CA GLU A 420 7.02 -17.02 6.68
C GLU A 420 7.15 -17.44 8.15
N THR A 421 8.37 -17.62 8.63
CA THR A 421 8.63 -18.18 9.96
C THR A 421 9.58 -17.30 10.74
N PHE A 422 9.20 -17.07 12.00
CA PHE A 422 9.95 -16.27 12.94
C PHE A 422 10.05 -17.03 14.25
N GLY A 423 11.14 -16.83 14.98
CA GLY A 423 11.27 -17.37 16.32
C GLY A 423 12.34 -16.65 17.08
N GLY A 424 12.31 -16.73 18.40
CA GLY A 424 13.31 -16.03 19.17
C GLY A 424 13.20 -16.27 20.66
N VAL A 425 14.18 -15.71 21.34
CA VAL A 425 14.28 -15.68 22.79
C VAL A 425 14.39 -14.24 23.25
N ASN A 426 13.56 -13.87 24.21
CA ASN A 426 13.65 -12.60 24.91
C ASN A 426 14.06 -12.86 26.35
N TRP A 427 15.11 -12.19 26.82
CA TRP A 427 15.64 -12.32 28.18
C TRP A 427 15.71 -10.97 28.87
N GLN A 428 14.92 -10.80 29.91
CA GLN A 428 15.00 -9.66 30.81
C GLN A 428 16.12 -9.94 31.83
N VAL A 429 17.35 -9.48 31.54
CA VAL A 429 18.53 -9.74 32.39
C VAL A 429 18.37 -9.10 33.75
N ASN A 430 17.85 -7.87 33.79
CA ASN A 430 17.50 -7.12 34.99
C ASN A 430 16.52 -5.99 34.64
N ASN A 431 16.17 -5.15 35.61
CA ASN A 431 15.20 -4.06 35.42
C ASN A 431 15.58 -3.02 34.34
N ARG A 432 16.85 -3.00 33.93
CA ARG A 432 17.38 -2.02 32.98
C ARG A 432 17.81 -2.63 31.65
N LEU A 433 18.21 -3.89 31.64
CA LEU A 433 18.76 -4.55 30.45
C LEU A 433 17.87 -5.69 29.99
N ALA A 434 17.44 -5.65 28.72
CA ALA A 434 16.80 -6.75 28.02
C ALA A 434 17.62 -7.13 26.77
N LEU A 435 17.79 -8.44 26.55
CA LEU A 435 18.43 -9.02 25.37
C LEU A 435 17.41 -9.80 24.55
N GLY A 436 17.57 -9.78 23.25
CA GLY A 436 16.74 -10.53 22.32
C GLY A 436 17.59 -11.19 21.23
N CYS A 437 17.18 -12.37 20.83
CA CYS A 437 17.65 -13.02 19.61
C CYS A 437 16.43 -13.42 18.79
N THR A 438 16.37 -12.97 17.56
CA THR A 438 15.28 -13.29 16.62
C THR A 438 15.86 -13.99 15.38
N VAL A 439 15.26 -15.08 14.99
CA VAL A 439 15.58 -15.80 13.75
C VAL A 439 14.40 -15.59 12.79
N VAL A 440 14.67 -15.01 11.64
CA VAL A 440 13.70 -14.78 10.57
C VAL A 440 13.88 -15.86 9.51
N ASN A 441 12.77 -16.38 9.00
CA ASN A 441 12.74 -17.47 8.00
C ASN A 441 13.58 -18.68 8.46
N PHE A 442 13.32 -19.19 9.66
CA PHE A 442 14.11 -20.30 10.22
C PHE A 442 13.90 -21.62 9.45
N LEU A 443 12.84 -21.76 8.65
CA LEU A 443 12.68 -22.89 7.71
C LEU A 443 13.48 -22.68 6.42
N ASN A 444 14.16 -21.55 6.26
CA ASN A 444 14.96 -21.19 5.08
C ASN A 444 14.20 -21.38 3.76
N GLN A 445 12.94 -20.98 3.73
CA GLN A 445 12.13 -21.04 2.52
C GLN A 445 12.63 -20.03 1.50
N THR A 446 12.74 -20.44 0.27
CA THR A 446 13.05 -19.58 -0.88
C THR A 446 11.80 -19.42 -1.74
N GLY A 447 11.69 -18.30 -2.43
CA GLY A 447 10.57 -18.06 -3.33
C GLY A 447 10.43 -16.59 -3.70
N ALA A 448 9.49 -16.33 -4.60
CA ALA A 448 9.11 -15.00 -5.02
C ALA A 448 7.65 -14.70 -4.62
N LYS A 449 7.35 -13.41 -4.47
CA LYS A 449 6.02 -12.87 -4.15
C LYS A 449 5.82 -11.51 -4.81
N GLY A 450 4.63 -10.96 -4.70
CA GLY A 450 4.28 -9.64 -5.23
C GLY A 450 3.82 -9.68 -6.69
N SER A 451 4.03 -8.58 -7.40
CA SER A 451 3.72 -8.44 -8.83
C SER A 451 4.94 -8.75 -9.70
N ILE A 452 4.69 -8.99 -10.98
CA ILE A 452 5.71 -9.14 -12.01
C ILE A 452 5.65 -7.89 -12.89
N ALA A 453 6.69 -7.07 -12.86
CA ALA A 453 6.75 -5.85 -13.66
C ALA A 453 6.76 -6.18 -15.18
N GLY A 454 5.95 -5.45 -15.94
CA GLY A 454 5.79 -5.64 -17.40
C GLY A 454 4.85 -6.79 -17.78
N ALA A 455 4.20 -7.45 -16.80
CA ALA A 455 3.27 -8.54 -17.06
C ALA A 455 1.78 -8.11 -17.03
N GLU A 456 1.50 -6.83 -16.91
CA GLU A 456 0.15 -6.32 -16.67
C GLU A 456 -0.82 -6.64 -17.81
N LEU A 457 -0.34 -6.57 -19.06
CA LEU A 457 -1.15 -6.87 -20.25
C LEU A 457 -1.18 -8.37 -20.61
N ILE A 458 -0.26 -9.17 -20.07
CA ILE A 458 -0.14 -10.58 -20.45
C ILE A 458 -1.38 -11.35 -20.00
N THR A 459 -2.03 -11.99 -20.96
CA THR A 459 -3.20 -12.85 -20.74
C THR A 459 -2.80 -14.29 -20.37
N LYS A 460 -3.76 -15.08 -19.88
CA LYS A 460 -3.55 -16.51 -19.57
C LYS A 460 -3.10 -17.33 -20.79
N ASP A 461 -3.58 -16.96 -21.97
CA ASP A 461 -3.25 -17.71 -23.20
C ASP A 461 -1.86 -17.36 -23.71
N GLU A 462 -1.48 -16.08 -23.69
CA GLU A 462 -0.13 -15.62 -24.02
C GLU A 462 0.91 -16.23 -23.07
N ALA A 463 0.61 -16.26 -21.76
CA ALA A 463 1.51 -16.83 -20.75
C ALA A 463 1.85 -18.31 -21.01
N LYS A 464 0.97 -19.09 -21.62
CA LYS A 464 1.23 -20.50 -21.99
C LYS A 464 2.35 -20.64 -23.02
N GLY A 465 2.53 -19.65 -23.88
CA GLY A 465 3.59 -19.60 -24.90
C GLY A 465 4.94 -19.13 -24.35
N ILE A 466 4.97 -18.45 -23.21
CA ILE A 466 6.17 -17.87 -22.64
C ILE A 466 6.89 -18.95 -21.81
N LYS A 467 8.10 -19.31 -22.24
CA LYS A 467 8.94 -20.30 -21.55
C LYS A 467 10.33 -19.73 -21.29
N ASN A 468 10.89 -20.05 -20.12
CA ASN A 468 12.27 -19.71 -19.74
C ASN A 468 12.57 -18.18 -19.77
N GLN A 469 11.56 -17.35 -19.57
CA GLN A 469 11.75 -15.91 -19.49
C GLN A 469 12.14 -15.53 -18.06
N ILE A 470 13.17 -14.69 -17.92
CA ILE A 470 13.51 -14.05 -16.64
C ILE A 470 12.56 -12.89 -16.42
N MET A 471 11.96 -12.84 -15.23
CA MET A 471 11.04 -11.78 -14.82
C MET A 471 11.50 -11.17 -13.50
N THR A 472 11.15 -9.91 -13.26
CA THR A 472 11.42 -9.24 -11.98
C THR A 472 10.30 -9.50 -11.00
N GLY A 473 10.65 -9.73 -9.74
CA GLY A 473 9.70 -9.92 -8.64
C GLY A 473 10.37 -9.63 -7.30
N SER A 474 9.59 -9.67 -6.23
CA SER A 474 10.09 -9.58 -4.86
C SER A 474 10.39 -10.98 -4.33
N TYR A 475 11.44 -11.11 -3.52
CA TYR A 475 11.80 -12.38 -2.91
C TYR A 475 11.34 -12.48 -1.46
N LEU A 476 11.17 -13.70 -0.97
CA LEU A 476 11.01 -13.96 0.45
C LEU A 476 12.28 -13.54 1.18
N ARG A 477 12.11 -12.99 2.39
CA ARG A 477 13.25 -12.60 3.22
C ARG A 477 14.11 -13.82 3.51
N PRO A 478 15.46 -13.78 3.30
CA PRO A 478 16.33 -14.90 3.56
C PRO A 478 16.42 -15.22 5.05
N PHE A 479 16.97 -16.41 5.37
CA PHE A 479 17.33 -16.73 6.76
C PHE A 479 18.22 -15.63 7.34
N THR A 480 17.78 -15.06 8.45
CA THR A 480 18.47 -13.92 9.11
C THR A 480 18.42 -14.11 10.62
N VAL A 481 19.52 -13.83 11.30
CA VAL A 481 19.58 -13.77 12.77
C VAL A 481 19.83 -12.34 13.20
N GLU A 482 19.00 -11.86 14.12
CA GLU A 482 19.07 -10.51 14.66
C GLU A 482 19.26 -10.55 16.17
N PHE A 483 20.22 -9.77 16.68
CA PHE A 483 20.43 -9.59 18.10
C PHE A 483 20.03 -8.18 18.50
N THR A 484 19.32 -8.07 19.60
CA THR A 484 18.89 -6.79 20.17
C THR A 484 19.33 -6.66 21.62
N ALA A 485 19.75 -5.47 22.01
CA ALA A 485 19.97 -5.11 23.39
C ALA A 485 19.25 -3.79 23.68
N SER A 486 18.39 -3.79 24.68
CA SER A 486 17.66 -2.61 25.13
C SER A 486 18.08 -2.21 26.52
N LEU A 487 18.58 -0.99 26.65
CA LEU A 487 18.99 -0.41 27.96
C LEU A 487 18.05 0.73 28.32
N LYS A 488 17.39 0.58 29.45
CA LYS A 488 16.59 1.66 30.06
C LYS A 488 17.47 2.51 30.94
N LEU A 489 17.65 3.77 30.59
CA LEU A 489 18.41 4.78 31.30
C LEU A 489 17.63 5.34 32.51
#